data_9e46576416e40b8c7b2da13a3ea2a165
#
_entry.id   9e46576416e40b8c7b2da13a3ea2a165
#
_cell.length_a   1.000
_cell.length_b   1.000
_cell.length_c   1.000
_cell.angle_alpha   90.00
_cell.angle_beta   90.00
_cell.angle_gamma   90.00
#
_symmetry.space_group_name_H-M   'P 1'
#
loop_
_entity.id
_entity.type
_entity.pdbx_description
1 polymer ?
#
loop_
_entity_poly.entity_id
_entity_poly.type
_entity_poly.pdbx_seq_one_letter_code
_entity_poly.pdbx_strand_id
1 'polypeptide(L)'
;MKRYIITGCSRSGTSVTHNALKGHPNVSALNDEVLIEPYFNMGLSTFTHGRNLKIENEKGFQAIFDGICSIGANEDTEYIGLKTSLYYYPIYAKYVTSALEKYFPNIKVIITYRKDTVAQYGSWIRARKTGQYHSWNKKDKKLLHPIKLNKYQYIKQLLDNLDFMEELRNLNLTHDVLEFSYEDDICKGNFYKLFDFLKIPYYELDWLNSKKVAPSPKKYIKNYN
;
A
#
# COMPACT_ATOMS: atom_id res chain seq x y z
N MET A 1 10.91 18.44 6.44
CA MET A 1 10.80 17.05 5.94
C MET A 1 9.80 17.00 4.80
N LYS A 2 10.15 16.32 3.72
CA LYS A 2 9.25 16.04 2.59
C LYS A 2 8.29 14.91 2.96
N ARG A 3 7.21 14.74 2.18
CA ARG A 3 6.18 13.72 2.48
C ARG A 3 5.99 12.77 1.31
N TYR A 4 5.68 11.51 1.61
CA TYR A 4 5.21 10.55 0.62
C TYR A 4 4.06 9.71 1.16
N ILE A 5 3.27 9.18 0.24
CA ILE A 5 2.21 8.20 0.54
C ILE A 5 2.32 7.01 -0.41
N ILE A 6 2.12 5.80 0.12
CA ILE A 6 1.97 4.59 -0.68
C ILE A 6 0.50 4.21 -0.68
N THR A 7 -0.07 4.04 -1.86
CA THR A 7 -1.45 3.61 -2.06
C THR A 7 -1.55 2.55 -3.15
N GLY A 8 -2.69 1.95 -3.31
CA GLY A 8 -2.93 0.95 -4.35
C GLY A 8 -3.99 -0.07 -3.94
N CYS A 9 -4.37 -0.91 -4.90
CA CYS A 9 -5.31 -1.99 -4.64
C CYS A 9 -4.75 -2.98 -3.62
N SER A 10 -5.63 -3.55 -2.82
CA SER A 10 -5.22 -4.59 -1.85
C SER A 10 -4.45 -5.73 -2.54
N ARG A 11 -3.42 -6.24 -1.92
CA ARG A 11 -2.54 -7.32 -2.44
C ARG A 11 -1.69 -6.93 -3.65
N SER A 12 -1.47 -5.66 -3.90
CA SER A 12 -0.57 -5.14 -4.96
C SER A 12 0.89 -4.95 -4.52
N GLY A 13 1.21 -5.22 -3.25
CA GLY A 13 2.58 -5.08 -2.75
C GLY A 13 2.84 -3.83 -1.90
N THR A 14 1.81 -3.05 -1.54
CA THR A 14 1.92 -1.85 -0.69
C THR A 14 2.80 -2.07 0.55
N SER A 15 2.61 -3.19 1.26
CA SER A 15 3.38 -3.48 2.49
C SER A 15 4.86 -3.75 2.23
N VAL A 16 5.19 -4.42 1.12
CA VAL A 16 6.60 -4.68 0.75
C VAL A 16 7.28 -3.37 0.37
N THR A 17 6.61 -2.55 -0.44
CA THR A 17 7.08 -1.22 -0.84
C THR A 17 7.29 -0.32 0.38
N HIS A 18 6.33 -0.34 1.31
CA HIS A 18 6.42 0.44 2.54
C HIS A 18 7.62 0.02 3.40
N ASN A 19 7.82 -1.28 3.56
CA ASN A 19 8.96 -1.79 4.35
C ASN A 19 10.31 -1.47 3.69
N ALA A 20 10.37 -1.44 2.36
CA ALA A 20 11.56 -1.02 1.65
C ALA A 20 11.96 0.42 2.00
N LEU A 21 10.99 1.32 1.99
CA LEU A 21 11.23 2.71 2.36
C LEU A 21 11.49 2.88 3.87
N LYS A 22 10.73 2.18 4.71
CA LYS A 22 10.91 2.23 6.16
C LYS A 22 12.30 1.76 6.61
N GLY A 23 12.93 0.84 5.88
CA GLY A 23 14.28 0.38 6.17
C GLY A 23 15.37 1.37 5.81
N HIS A 24 15.06 2.45 5.10
CA HIS A 24 16.03 3.44 4.65
C HIS A 24 16.33 4.49 5.75
N PRO A 25 17.60 4.82 6.04
CA PRO A 25 17.98 5.73 7.13
C PRO A 25 17.41 7.15 6.98
N ASN A 26 17.24 7.64 5.75
CA ASN A 26 16.67 8.97 5.48
C ASN A 26 15.13 8.99 5.49
N VAL A 27 14.48 7.91 5.87
CA VAL A 27 13.01 7.79 5.84
C VAL A 27 12.47 7.40 7.20
N SER A 28 11.55 8.21 7.73
CA SER A 28 10.69 7.82 8.85
C SER A 28 9.30 7.47 8.34
N ALA A 29 8.83 6.29 8.67
CA ALA A 29 7.55 5.79 8.18
C ALA A 29 6.74 5.16 9.30
N LEU A 30 5.43 5.42 9.27
CA LEU A 30 4.51 4.82 10.21
C LEU A 30 4.54 3.28 10.10
N ASN A 31 4.61 2.59 11.23
CA ASN A 31 4.63 1.12 11.28
C ASN A 31 3.33 0.49 10.78
N ASP A 32 2.22 1.18 11.01
CA ASP A 32 0.88 0.69 10.74
C ASP A 32 0.29 1.25 9.45
N GLU A 33 -0.79 0.66 9.02
CA GLU A 33 -1.56 1.08 7.87
C GLU A 33 -2.59 2.13 8.29
N VAL A 34 -2.63 3.23 7.57
CA VAL A 34 -3.70 4.22 7.73
C VAL A 34 -4.88 3.79 6.88
N LEU A 35 -6.01 3.52 7.53
CA LEU A 35 -7.27 3.23 6.85
C LEU A 35 -8.05 4.52 6.69
N ILE A 36 -8.45 4.79 5.46
CA ILE A 36 -9.37 5.88 5.14
C ILE A 36 -10.76 5.28 5.10
N GLU A 37 -11.56 5.57 6.11
CA GLU A 37 -12.95 5.10 6.20
C GLU A 37 -13.93 6.22 5.87
N PRO A 38 -14.85 6.01 4.92
CA PRO A 38 -15.82 7.02 4.48
C PRO A 38 -16.96 7.24 5.48
N TYR A 39 -17.13 6.36 6.45
CA TYR A 39 -18.25 6.42 7.39
C TYR A 39 -18.11 7.49 8.48
N PHE A 40 -16.97 8.14 8.59
CA PHE A 40 -16.75 9.19 9.57
C PHE A 40 -16.60 10.54 8.87
N ASN A 41 -17.68 11.09 8.33
CA ASN A 41 -17.77 12.50 7.86
C ASN A 41 -16.42 13.11 7.44
N MET A 42 -15.77 12.53 6.42
CA MET A 42 -14.45 12.91 5.92
C MET A 42 -13.29 12.84 6.94
N GLY A 43 -13.32 11.90 7.88
CA GLY A 43 -12.20 11.66 8.78
C GLY A 43 -11.26 10.56 8.27
N LEU A 44 -9.95 10.77 8.37
CA LEU A 44 -8.97 9.69 8.33
C LEU A 44 -9.03 8.95 9.66
N SER A 45 -9.36 7.66 9.63
CA SER A 45 -9.24 6.80 10.80
C SER A 45 -7.88 6.11 10.77
N THR A 46 -7.07 6.33 11.78
CA THR A 46 -5.81 5.58 11.95
C THR A 46 -6.05 4.44 12.91
N PHE A 47 -5.83 3.22 12.46
CA PHE A 47 -5.77 2.05 13.33
C PHE A 47 -4.35 1.92 13.90
N THR A 48 -4.01 2.78 14.84
CA THR A 48 -2.80 2.62 15.63
C THR A 48 -3.20 2.13 17.02
N HIS A 49 -2.87 0.89 17.34
CA HIS A 49 -3.03 0.32 18.67
C HIS A 49 -4.45 0.47 19.28
N GLY A 50 -5.49 0.32 18.46
CA GLY A 50 -6.88 0.36 18.91
C GLY A 50 -7.42 1.74 19.24
N ARG A 51 -6.77 2.81 18.84
CA ARG A 51 -7.28 4.18 18.96
C ARG A 51 -7.78 4.69 17.63
N ASN A 52 -9.05 4.99 17.55
CA ASN A 52 -9.64 5.72 16.42
C ASN A 52 -9.29 7.21 16.58
N LEU A 53 -8.43 7.72 15.74
CA LEU A 53 -8.18 9.17 15.67
C LEU A 53 -9.15 9.77 14.66
N LYS A 54 -10.08 10.59 15.15
CA LYS A 54 -11.03 11.31 14.31
C LYS A 54 -10.37 12.58 13.80
N ILE A 55 -10.30 12.72 12.48
CA ILE A 55 -9.78 13.92 11.84
C ILE A 55 -10.97 14.76 11.40
N GLU A 56 -11.16 15.90 12.04
CA GLU A 56 -12.29 16.78 11.77
C GLU A 56 -11.95 17.93 10.80
N ASN A 57 -10.68 18.17 10.55
CA ASN A 57 -10.22 19.27 9.69
C ASN A 57 -8.81 19.05 9.13
N GLU A 58 -8.39 19.95 8.23
CA GLU A 58 -7.07 19.95 7.58
C GLU A 58 -5.90 19.90 8.57
N LYS A 59 -5.94 20.71 9.62
CA LYS A 59 -4.88 20.74 10.63
C LYS A 59 -4.76 19.41 11.36
N GLY A 60 -5.88 18.75 11.61
CA GLY A 60 -5.89 17.40 12.19
C GLY A 60 -5.23 16.39 11.27
N PHE A 61 -5.46 16.46 9.96
CA PHE A 61 -4.81 15.58 8.98
C PHE A 61 -3.30 15.81 8.93
N GLN A 62 -2.86 17.06 8.85
CA GLN A 62 -1.45 17.42 8.88
C GLN A 62 -0.79 17.00 10.20
N ALA A 63 -1.44 17.26 11.34
CA ALA A 63 -0.91 16.89 12.65
C ALA A 63 -0.72 15.39 12.81
N ILE A 64 -1.64 14.56 12.29
CA ILE A 64 -1.48 13.11 12.31
C ILE A 64 -0.34 12.68 11.40
N PHE A 65 -0.28 13.19 10.18
CA PHE A 65 0.77 12.86 9.25
C PHE A 65 2.14 13.24 9.81
N ASP A 66 2.29 14.48 10.26
CA ASP A 66 3.56 14.97 10.78
C ASP A 66 3.89 14.39 12.17
N GLY A 67 2.90 14.28 13.06
CA GLY A 67 3.10 13.74 14.40
C GLY A 67 3.37 12.24 14.43
N ILE A 68 2.59 11.46 13.71
CA ILE A 68 2.73 9.98 13.74
C ILE A 68 3.88 9.53 12.84
N CYS A 69 3.98 10.08 11.64
CA CYS A 69 5.03 9.68 10.70
C CYS A 69 6.42 10.19 11.11
N SER A 70 6.50 11.23 11.93
CA SER A 70 7.76 11.72 12.47
C SER A 70 8.26 10.97 13.70
N ILE A 71 7.47 10.04 14.27
CA ILE A 71 7.95 9.17 15.35
C ILE A 71 9.14 8.34 14.84
N GLY A 72 10.32 8.54 15.43
CA GLY A 72 11.56 7.91 15.00
C GLY A 72 12.34 8.70 13.93
N ALA A 73 11.86 9.89 13.54
CA ALA A 73 12.67 10.79 12.72
C ALA A 73 13.87 11.32 13.51
N ASN A 74 15.00 11.47 12.80
CA ASN A 74 16.24 12.03 13.30
C ASN A 74 16.72 13.16 12.37
N GLU A 75 17.93 13.67 12.61
CA GLU A 75 18.52 14.75 11.81
C GLU A 75 18.78 14.36 10.34
N ASP A 76 18.99 13.07 10.05
CA ASP A 76 19.20 12.56 8.69
C ASP A 76 17.89 12.29 7.95
N THR A 77 16.74 12.41 8.61
CA THR A 77 15.44 12.11 8.03
C THR A 77 15.03 13.18 7.03
N GLU A 78 14.98 12.82 5.75
CA GLU A 78 14.51 13.68 4.67
C GLU A 78 13.01 13.54 4.40
N TYR A 79 12.49 12.32 4.50
CA TYR A 79 11.11 11.97 4.20
C TYR A 79 10.39 11.34 5.38
N ILE A 80 9.13 11.77 5.54
CA ILE A 80 8.16 11.07 6.38
C ILE A 80 7.04 10.51 5.51
N GLY A 81 6.55 9.32 5.84
CA GLY A 81 5.58 8.67 5.00
C GLY A 81 4.71 7.62 5.66
N LEU A 82 3.66 7.28 4.96
CA LEU A 82 2.70 6.26 5.37
C LEU A 82 2.23 5.43 4.18
N LYS A 83 1.65 4.28 4.49
CA LYS A 83 0.88 3.53 3.51
C LYS A 83 -0.60 3.56 3.87
N THR A 84 -1.43 3.64 2.84
CA THR A 84 -2.86 3.44 2.94
C THR A 84 -3.28 2.31 2.00
N SER A 85 -3.96 1.32 2.53
CA SER A 85 -4.64 0.31 1.70
C SER A 85 -6.11 0.69 1.63
N LEU A 86 -6.56 0.88 0.43
CA LEU A 86 -7.95 1.20 0.21
C LEU A 86 -8.70 -0.10 -0.04
N TYR A 87 -9.58 -0.42 0.90
CA TYR A 87 -10.45 -1.58 0.77
C TYR A 87 -11.53 -1.29 -0.28
N TYR A 88 -11.47 -2.01 -1.40
CA TYR A 88 -12.56 -2.51 -2.26
C TYR A 88 -13.64 -1.56 -2.82
N TYR A 89 -13.58 -0.25 -2.66
CA TYR A 89 -14.60 0.62 -3.24
C TYR A 89 -13.96 1.79 -4.00
N PRO A 90 -14.29 1.99 -5.28
CA PRO A 90 -13.79 3.13 -6.07
C PRO A 90 -14.02 4.49 -5.42
N ILE A 91 -15.10 4.62 -4.65
CA ILE A 91 -15.41 5.84 -3.90
C ILE A 91 -14.28 6.26 -2.95
N TYR A 92 -13.48 5.31 -2.45
CA TYR A 92 -12.36 5.63 -1.57
C TYR A 92 -11.17 6.28 -2.32
N ALA A 93 -10.99 5.93 -3.60
CA ALA A 93 -10.00 6.59 -4.41
C ALA A 93 -10.28 8.09 -4.48
N LYS A 94 -11.52 8.49 -4.75
CA LYS A 94 -11.94 9.90 -4.79
C LYS A 94 -11.68 10.63 -3.47
N TYR A 95 -11.93 9.99 -2.34
CA TYR A 95 -11.61 10.62 -1.04
C TYR A 95 -10.12 10.81 -0.83
N VAL A 96 -9.31 9.83 -1.23
CA VAL A 96 -7.84 9.96 -1.14
C VAL A 96 -7.35 11.05 -2.07
N THR A 97 -7.74 11.02 -3.34
CA THR A 97 -7.30 12.02 -4.32
C THR A 97 -7.70 13.42 -3.88
N SER A 98 -8.96 13.64 -3.49
CA SER A 98 -9.42 14.94 -2.98
C SER A 98 -8.69 15.37 -1.71
N ALA A 99 -8.38 14.45 -0.79
CA ALA A 99 -7.64 14.78 0.42
C ALA A 99 -6.19 15.14 0.11
N LEU A 100 -5.54 14.43 -0.81
CA LEU A 100 -4.17 14.72 -1.22
C LEU A 100 -4.09 16.07 -1.93
N GLU A 101 -4.97 16.34 -2.88
CA GLU A 101 -5.04 17.62 -3.61
C GLU A 101 -5.28 18.80 -2.68
N LYS A 102 -6.20 18.64 -1.74
CA LYS A 102 -6.58 19.73 -0.84
C LYS A 102 -5.54 20.03 0.23
N TYR A 103 -4.96 18.97 0.81
CA TYR A 103 -4.16 19.10 2.03
C TYR A 103 -2.67 18.87 1.82
N PHE A 104 -2.27 18.21 0.73
CA PHE A 104 -0.88 17.84 0.49
C PHE A 104 -0.45 18.04 -0.97
N PRO A 105 -0.53 19.25 -1.51
CA PRO A 105 -0.25 19.50 -2.94
C PRO A 105 1.16 19.11 -3.39
N ASN A 106 2.10 18.92 -2.45
CA ASN A 106 3.50 18.59 -2.74
C ASN A 106 3.90 17.18 -2.24
N ILE A 107 2.93 16.33 -1.89
CA ILE A 107 3.23 14.96 -1.47
C ILE A 107 3.63 14.10 -2.68
N LYS A 108 4.64 13.26 -2.51
CA LYS A 108 4.97 12.24 -3.51
C LYS A 108 4.07 11.03 -3.34
N VAL A 109 3.47 10.57 -4.42
CA VAL A 109 2.51 9.46 -4.41
C VAL A 109 3.13 8.24 -5.07
N ILE A 110 3.14 7.10 -4.38
CA ILE A 110 3.59 5.82 -4.90
C ILE A 110 2.37 4.91 -5.03
N ILE A 111 1.99 4.60 -6.27
CA ILE A 111 0.84 3.75 -6.57
C ILE A 111 1.33 2.34 -6.87
N THR A 112 1.03 1.39 -5.99
CA THR A 112 1.36 -0.01 -6.25
C THR A 112 0.24 -0.70 -7.01
N TYR A 113 0.61 -1.47 -8.02
CA TYR A 113 -0.36 -2.24 -8.80
C TYR A 113 0.15 -3.64 -9.14
N ARG A 114 -0.76 -4.50 -9.59
CA ARG A 114 -0.44 -5.87 -9.97
C ARG A 114 -1.04 -6.20 -11.33
N LYS A 115 -0.20 -6.72 -12.23
CA LYS A 115 -0.59 -7.12 -13.59
C LYS A 115 -1.40 -8.41 -13.58
N ASP A 116 -0.98 -9.39 -12.77
CA ASP A 116 -1.69 -10.66 -12.58
C ASP A 116 -2.86 -10.47 -11.59
N THR A 117 -3.98 -10.02 -12.13
CA THR A 117 -5.21 -9.74 -11.35
C THR A 117 -5.85 -11.00 -10.80
N VAL A 118 -5.69 -12.15 -11.46
CA VAL A 118 -6.16 -13.46 -10.96
C VAL A 118 -5.38 -13.87 -9.72
N ALA A 119 -4.06 -13.72 -9.77
CA ALA A 119 -3.20 -13.99 -8.61
C ALA A 119 -3.45 -13.00 -7.48
N GLN A 120 -3.73 -11.73 -7.79
CA GLN A 120 -4.10 -10.72 -6.81
C GLN A 120 -5.38 -11.11 -6.07
N TYR A 121 -6.44 -11.42 -6.83
CA TYR A 121 -7.72 -11.84 -6.27
C TYR A 121 -7.60 -13.14 -5.47
N GLY A 122 -6.89 -14.13 -5.99
CA GLY A 122 -6.62 -15.37 -5.26
C GLY A 122 -5.87 -15.16 -3.95
N SER A 123 -4.88 -14.26 -3.94
CA SER A 123 -4.15 -13.87 -2.74
C SER A 123 -5.08 -13.23 -1.69
N TRP A 124 -6.04 -12.43 -2.14
CA TRP A 124 -7.03 -11.81 -1.27
C TRP A 124 -8.00 -12.84 -0.66
N ILE A 125 -8.59 -13.71 -1.49
CA ILE A 125 -9.48 -14.79 -1.00
C ILE A 125 -8.76 -15.65 0.03
N ARG A 126 -7.48 -16.01 -0.24
CA ARG A 126 -6.66 -16.76 0.70
C ARG A 126 -6.48 -16.03 2.02
N ALA A 127 -6.12 -14.77 1.97
CA ALA A 127 -5.92 -13.95 3.17
C ALA A 127 -7.20 -13.89 4.02
N ARG A 128 -8.36 -13.69 3.40
CA ARG A 128 -9.66 -13.71 4.11
C ARG A 128 -9.97 -15.06 4.75
N LYS A 129 -9.72 -16.16 4.05
CA LYS A 129 -10.00 -17.51 4.57
C LYS A 129 -9.07 -17.92 5.71
N THR A 130 -7.82 -17.46 5.67
CA THR A 130 -6.80 -17.88 6.65
C THR A 130 -6.59 -16.86 7.77
N GLY A 131 -7.13 -15.66 7.65
CA GLY A 131 -6.81 -14.52 8.52
C GLY A 131 -5.37 -14.04 8.41
N GLN A 132 -4.58 -14.58 7.46
CA GLN A 132 -3.18 -14.26 7.29
C GLN A 132 -2.99 -13.30 6.11
N TYR A 133 -2.93 -12.02 6.42
CA TYR A 133 -2.70 -10.97 5.43
C TYR A 133 -1.21 -10.77 5.13
N HIS A 134 -0.34 -10.98 6.12
CA HIS A 134 1.11 -10.87 6.02
C HIS A 134 1.78 -12.13 6.55
N SER A 135 2.97 -12.44 6.07
CA SER A 135 3.81 -13.51 6.61
C SER A 135 5.23 -12.96 6.73
N TRP A 136 5.58 -12.60 7.93
CA TRP A 136 6.89 -12.04 8.26
C TRP A 136 7.88 -13.12 8.69
N ASN A 137 7.38 -14.30 9.11
CA ASN A 137 8.22 -15.40 9.59
C ASN A 137 8.09 -16.64 8.70
N LYS A 138 9.22 -17.29 8.42
CA LYS A 138 9.25 -18.57 7.68
C LYS A 138 8.43 -19.69 8.36
N LYS A 139 8.18 -19.56 9.68
CA LYS A 139 7.39 -20.53 10.47
C LYS A 139 5.88 -20.39 10.27
N ASP A 140 5.40 -19.25 9.76
CA ASP A 140 3.96 -18.98 9.57
C ASP A 140 3.36 -19.62 8.31
N LYS A 141 3.96 -20.66 7.76
CA LYS A 141 3.40 -21.40 6.62
C LYS A 141 2.12 -22.12 7.03
N LYS A 142 1.00 -21.40 7.04
CA LYS A 142 -0.30 -22.06 7.12
C LYS A 142 -0.52 -22.96 5.89
N LEU A 143 -1.11 -24.11 6.11
CA LEU A 143 -1.49 -25.05 5.05
C LEU A 143 -2.26 -24.31 3.95
N LEU A 144 -1.78 -24.48 2.72
CA LEU A 144 -2.42 -23.92 1.56
C LEU A 144 -3.71 -24.70 1.28
N HIS A 145 -4.83 -24.14 1.70
CA HIS A 145 -6.11 -24.66 1.25
C HIS A 145 -6.32 -24.24 -0.21
N PRO A 146 -6.50 -25.20 -1.12
CA PRO A 146 -6.86 -24.90 -2.50
C PRO A 146 -8.15 -24.07 -2.52
N ILE A 147 -8.14 -22.98 -3.30
CA ILE A 147 -9.31 -22.13 -3.48
C ILE A 147 -9.82 -22.26 -4.91
N LYS A 148 -11.15 -22.24 -5.05
CA LYS A 148 -11.83 -22.07 -6.33
C LYS A 148 -12.31 -20.64 -6.41
N LEU A 149 -11.93 -19.92 -7.47
CA LEU A 149 -12.37 -18.54 -7.67
C LEU A 149 -13.78 -18.53 -8.25
N ASN A 150 -14.60 -17.63 -7.71
CA ASN A 150 -15.91 -17.33 -8.28
C ASN A 150 -15.72 -16.28 -9.40
N LYS A 151 -16.07 -16.66 -10.64
CA LYS A 151 -15.89 -15.81 -11.82
C LYS A 151 -16.62 -14.47 -11.71
N TYR A 152 -17.84 -14.47 -11.22
CA TYR A 152 -18.63 -13.23 -11.07
C TYR A 152 -17.98 -12.28 -10.06
N GLN A 153 -17.64 -12.80 -8.88
CA GLN A 153 -16.97 -12.01 -7.85
C GLN A 153 -15.60 -11.50 -8.29
N TYR A 154 -14.86 -12.31 -9.07
CA TYR A 154 -13.60 -11.90 -9.63
C TYR A 154 -13.77 -10.75 -10.63
N ILE A 155 -14.74 -10.85 -11.57
CA ILE A 155 -14.99 -9.79 -12.55
C ILE A 155 -15.40 -8.49 -11.85
N LYS A 156 -16.30 -8.57 -10.86
CA LYS A 156 -16.69 -7.41 -10.07
C LYS A 156 -15.47 -6.75 -9.42
N GLN A 157 -14.64 -7.53 -8.73
CA GLN A 157 -13.42 -7.02 -8.09
C GLN A 157 -12.44 -6.42 -9.10
N LEU A 158 -12.34 -7.02 -10.29
CA LEU A 158 -11.47 -6.49 -11.36
C LEU A 158 -11.95 -5.12 -11.81
N LEU A 159 -13.25 -4.95 -12.06
CA LEU A 159 -13.83 -3.65 -12.45
C LEU A 159 -13.63 -2.61 -11.35
N ASP A 160 -13.94 -2.94 -10.10
CA ASP A 160 -13.70 -2.06 -8.95
C ASP A 160 -12.22 -1.63 -8.84
N ASN A 161 -11.27 -2.54 -9.12
CA ASN A 161 -9.84 -2.23 -9.12
C ASN A 161 -9.43 -1.34 -10.29
N LEU A 162 -10.01 -1.52 -11.48
CA LEU A 162 -9.73 -0.68 -12.65
C LEU A 162 -10.20 0.74 -12.43
N ASP A 163 -11.44 0.93 -11.99
CA ASP A 163 -11.99 2.25 -11.66
C ASP A 163 -11.16 2.95 -10.58
N PHE A 164 -10.76 2.20 -9.57
CA PHE A 164 -9.90 2.70 -8.51
C PHE A 164 -8.52 3.14 -9.01
N MET A 165 -7.89 2.33 -9.87
CA MET A 165 -6.57 2.67 -10.43
C MET A 165 -6.63 3.86 -11.38
N GLU A 166 -7.72 3.99 -12.15
CA GLU A 166 -7.95 5.15 -13.01
C GLU A 166 -8.04 6.43 -12.20
N GLU A 167 -8.82 6.42 -11.13
CA GLU A 167 -8.94 7.56 -10.22
C GLU A 167 -7.60 7.94 -9.58
N LEU A 168 -6.81 6.97 -9.14
CA LEU A 168 -5.47 7.25 -8.59
C LEU A 168 -4.50 7.82 -9.63
N ARG A 169 -4.61 7.38 -10.90
CA ARG A 169 -3.78 7.89 -11.98
C ARG A 169 -4.05 9.36 -12.30
N ASN A 170 -5.25 9.84 -12.05
CA ASN A 170 -5.58 11.25 -12.21
C ASN A 170 -4.71 12.15 -11.32
N LEU A 171 -4.15 11.64 -10.22
CA LEU A 171 -3.18 12.37 -9.40
C LEU A 171 -1.90 12.79 -10.16
N ASN A 172 -1.56 12.15 -11.29
CA ASN A 172 -0.45 12.59 -12.14
C ASN A 172 -0.62 14.03 -12.66
N LEU A 173 -1.84 14.57 -12.65
CA LEU A 173 -2.11 15.93 -13.08
C LEU A 173 -1.71 16.98 -12.03
N THR A 174 -1.62 16.58 -10.76
CA THR A 174 -1.46 17.49 -9.63
C THR A 174 -0.28 17.13 -8.72
N HIS A 175 0.26 15.90 -8.82
CA HIS A 175 1.29 15.37 -7.93
C HIS A 175 2.41 14.67 -8.70
N ASP A 176 3.58 14.57 -8.06
CA ASP A 176 4.62 13.62 -8.50
C ASP A 176 4.16 12.19 -8.17
N VAL A 177 3.92 11.37 -9.18
CA VAL A 177 3.42 10.01 -9.01
C VAL A 177 4.40 8.98 -9.58
N LEU A 178 4.66 7.92 -8.83
CA LEU A 178 5.37 6.72 -9.27
C LEU A 178 4.41 5.54 -9.30
N GLU A 179 4.19 4.92 -10.47
CA GLU A 179 3.58 3.59 -10.55
C GLU A 179 4.64 2.51 -10.31
N PHE A 180 4.38 1.63 -9.32
CA PHE A 180 5.30 0.60 -8.89
C PHE A 180 4.68 -0.78 -9.01
N SER A 181 5.14 -1.56 -10.00
CA SER A 181 4.56 -2.86 -10.36
C SER A 181 5.01 -3.98 -9.43
N TYR A 182 4.06 -4.81 -9.00
CA TYR A 182 4.39 -6.00 -8.23
C TYR A 182 5.29 -6.98 -8.99
N GLU A 183 4.98 -7.24 -10.27
CA GLU A 183 5.71 -8.20 -11.08
C GLU A 183 7.04 -7.66 -11.60
N ASP A 184 7.06 -6.41 -12.08
CA ASP A 184 8.25 -5.86 -12.73
C ASP A 184 9.24 -5.24 -11.76
N ASP A 185 8.73 -4.67 -10.67
CA ASP A 185 9.58 -3.97 -9.72
C ASP A 185 9.80 -4.80 -8.45
N ILE A 186 8.74 -5.16 -7.72
CA ILE A 186 8.87 -5.87 -6.43
C ILE A 186 9.46 -7.28 -6.62
N CYS A 187 8.92 -8.07 -7.57
CA CYS A 187 9.40 -9.44 -7.77
C CYS A 187 10.81 -9.51 -8.36
N LYS A 188 11.24 -8.47 -9.07
CA LYS A 188 12.58 -8.37 -9.65
C LYS A 188 13.59 -7.65 -8.75
N GLY A 189 13.14 -7.12 -7.61
CA GLY A 189 14.00 -6.37 -6.69
C GLY A 189 14.37 -4.96 -7.15
N ASN A 190 13.60 -4.35 -8.06
CA ASN A 190 13.89 -3.04 -8.66
C ASN A 190 13.56 -1.87 -7.73
N PHE A 191 13.93 -1.97 -6.46
CA PHE A 191 13.61 -0.94 -5.45
C PHE A 191 14.37 0.37 -5.63
N TYR A 192 15.44 0.39 -6.46
CA TYR A 192 16.16 1.62 -6.79
C TYR A 192 15.23 2.71 -7.34
N LYS A 193 14.15 2.34 -8.05
CA LYS A 193 13.15 3.29 -8.56
C LYS A 193 12.46 4.09 -7.46
N LEU A 194 12.27 3.49 -6.27
CA LEU A 194 11.67 4.20 -5.12
C LEU A 194 12.64 5.27 -4.61
N PHE A 195 13.91 4.91 -4.49
CA PHE A 195 14.94 5.80 -3.99
C PHE A 195 15.21 6.95 -4.98
N ASP A 196 15.29 6.63 -6.27
CA ASP A 196 15.42 7.63 -7.34
C ASP A 196 14.23 8.59 -7.37
N PHE A 197 13.01 8.07 -7.29
CA PHE A 197 11.79 8.87 -7.23
C PHE A 197 11.76 9.83 -6.02
N LEU A 198 12.19 9.36 -4.86
CA LEU A 198 12.30 10.18 -3.67
C LEU A 198 13.56 11.06 -3.67
N LYS A 199 14.51 10.83 -4.59
CA LYS A 199 15.82 11.51 -4.65
C LYS A 199 16.60 11.34 -3.35
N ILE A 200 16.62 10.11 -2.82
CA ILE A 200 17.43 9.69 -1.69
C ILE A 200 18.50 8.69 -2.15
N PRO A 201 19.61 8.53 -1.44
CA PRO A 201 20.67 7.59 -1.81
C PRO A 201 20.15 6.16 -1.94
N TYR A 202 20.80 5.35 -2.78
CA TYR A 202 20.48 3.92 -2.82
C TYR A 202 20.88 3.26 -1.48
N TYR A 203 20.01 2.41 -0.98
CA TYR A 203 20.22 1.65 0.25
C TYR A 203 19.97 0.16 0.01
N GLU A 204 20.93 -0.68 0.39
CA GLU A 204 20.79 -2.12 0.26
C GLU A 204 19.80 -2.67 1.30
N LEU A 205 18.84 -3.44 0.83
CA LEU A 205 17.77 -3.96 1.67
C LEU A 205 18.04 -5.44 2.02
N ASP A 206 18.71 -5.69 3.13
CA ASP A 206 19.12 -7.03 3.60
C ASP A 206 17.95 -8.03 3.66
N TRP A 207 16.74 -7.56 3.96
CA TRP A 207 15.56 -8.40 4.08
C TRP A 207 14.97 -8.84 2.72
N LEU A 208 15.34 -8.21 1.60
CA LEU A 208 14.93 -8.63 0.25
C LEU A 208 15.45 -10.02 -0.11
N ASN A 209 16.53 -10.44 0.54
CA ASN A 209 17.04 -11.80 0.45
C ASN A 209 16.08 -12.83 1.11
N SER A 210 15.05 -12.37 1.84
CA SER A 210 14.00 -13.23 2.35
C SER A 210 13.09 -13.70 1.20
N LYS A 211 13.15 -14.98 0.88
CA LYS A 211 12.40 -15.60 -0.21
C LYS A 211 10.91 -15.29 -0.10
N LYS A 212 10.28 -14.98 -1.24
CA LYS A 212 8.83 -14.84 -1.41
C LYS A 212 8.09 -15.95 -0.64
N VAL A 213 7.32 -15.56 0.36
CA VAL A 213 6.63 -16.53 1.23
C VAL A 213 5.36 -17.09 0.59
N ALA A 214 4.77 -16.35 -0.36
CA ALA A 214 3.58 -16.83 -1.07
C ALA A 214 3.97 -17.78 -2.20
N PRO A 215 3.41 -18.99 -2.25
CA PRO A 215 3.63 -19.88 -3.37
C PRO A 215 3.04 -19.31 -4.66
N SER A 216 3.46 -19.88 -5.80
CA SER A 216 2.84 -19.54 -7.09
C SER A 216 1.32 -19.71 -7.02
N PRO A 217 0.54 -18.77 -7.56
CA PRO A 217 -0.93 -18.87 -7.61
C PRO A 217 -1.44 -20.18 -8.20
N LYS A 218 -0.76 -20.72 -9.20
CA LYS A 218 -1.06 -22.04 -9.80
C LYS A 218 -1.09 -23.20 -8.80
N LYS A 219 -0.39 -23.07 -7.66
CA LYS A 219 -0.35 -24.12 -6.63
C LYS A 219 -1.57 -24.15 -5.72
N TYR A 220 -2.33 -23.06 -5.63
CA TYR A 220 -3.47 -22.98 -4.71
C TYR A 220 -4.79 -22.52 -5.35
N ILE A 221 -4.77 -22.01 -6.56
CA ILE A 221 -5.98 -21.65 -7.31
C ILE A 221 -6.33 -22.79 -8.27
N LYS A 222 -7.43 -23.51 -8.00
CA LYS A 222 -7.84 -24.68 -8.79
C LYS A 222 -8.23 -24.38 -10.23
N ASN A 223 -8.75 -23.19 -10.49
CA ASN A 223 -9.22 -22.71 -11.79
C ASN A 223 -8.46 -21.44 -12.25
N TYR A 224 -7.15 -21.52 -12.16
CA TYR A 224 -6.25 -20.40 -12.52
C TYR A 224 -6.13 -20.20 -14.04
N ASN A 225 -6.41 -21.23 -14.84
CA ASN A 225 -6.29 -21.19 -16.31
C ASN A 225 -7.41 -20.41 -16.96
#